data_c86f54f85f5442fb029a1e42ec7e2daf
#
_entry.id   c86f54f85f5442fb029a1e42ec7e2daf
#
_cell.length_a   1.000
_cell.length_b   1.000
_cell.length_c   1.000
_cell.angle_alpha   90.00
_cell.angle_beta   90.00
_cell.angle_gamma   90.00
#
_symmetry.space_group_name_H-M   'P 1'
#
loop_
_entity.id
_entity.type
_entity.pdbx_description
1 polymer ?
#
loop_
_entity_poly.entity_id
_entity_poly.type
_entity_poly.pdbx_seq_one_letter_code
_entity_poly.pdbx_strand_id
1 'polypeptide(L)'
;MDPSHDLTEGSIFKNLVKLSWPGALGRLFENLYDVVDMFWIGTLGGVLATQAQAGILFFNVANSFMQMLNSIFGPGSITVISRFWGAKDYEKAAWASEQTILYKFLAGLAGTIISLFTLPYLVRFAGAQTDLVVGCACSTFDLALLYGWFIVAALPLIFVYYTINTIFRCCSDAESSMFVIATSSLVNIVIDPLFIHGFGPIPKMGIVGAALATVLAYVYAVTIGIYMLCNGLKFKISRFTFLALPYKKGDYYKYFIRIPYWKFHFEKGGIKIVFGRLFKPDFQILINYLRIGFTPTVTQFVGSSSQIIFMNLISNFGQSVVTAFGIGGKVAGLVNLPLLGLQQATSALVGQNLGAKKPERSEKTGWYSVLIGVCLGFVMVVVGYFFAPQIFWVFNKDPAVIAVGKSVFALSMIGNMINAAQWMLWAVFEGSGYTMWPSIFGQVNNWLFNILLVYLAVKVFDQGYVWIFYIGIFSAIMSTITNTFLVRKGSWKRARV
;
A
#
# COMPACT_ATOMS: atom_id res chain seq x y z
N MET A 1 -6.03 -25.20 16.88
CA MET A 1 -5.77 -23.74 16.79
C MET A 1 -6.30 -23.08 18.04
N ASP A 2 -5.54 -22.17 18.61
CA ASP A 2 -5.90 -21.43 19.81
C ASP A 2 -7.17 -20.57 19.55
N PRO A 3 -8.25 -20.71 20.35
CA PRO A 3 -9.48 -19.91 20.24
C PRO A 3 -9.25 -18.39 20.35
N SER A 4 -8.13 -17.97 20.92
CA SER A 4 -7.76 -16.55 21.08
C SER A 4 -7.54 -15.80 19.75
N HIS A 5 -7.57 -16.50 18.61
CA HIS A 5 -7.32 -15.97 17.26
C HIS A 5 -8.55 -15.96 16.36
N ASP A 6 -9.72 -16.37 16.88
CA ASP A 6 -10.97 -16.28 16.13
C ASP A 6 -11.50 -14.85 16.11
N LEU A 7 -11.16 -14.11 15.05
CA LEU A 7 -11.58 -12.71 14.89
C LEU A 7 -13.06 -12.56 14.49
N THR A 8 -13.75 -13.69 14.26
CA THR A 8 -15.20 -13.68 14.02
C THR A 8 -16.01 -13.57 15.32
N GLU A 9 -15.31 -13.50 16.47
CA GLU A 9 -15.88 -13.35 17.81
C GLU A 9 -15.27 -12.17 18.58
N GLY A 10 -15.79 -11.87 19.75
CA GLY A 10 -15.30 -10.80 20.63
C GLY A 10 -15.57 -9.38 20.08
N SER A 11 -14.82 -8.40 20.57
CA SER A 11 -14.99 -6.98 20.21
C SER A 11 -14.47 -6.69 18.80
N ILE A 12 -15.33 -6.18 17.92
CA ILE A 12 -14.98 -5.75 16.55
C ILE A 12 -13.89 -4.67 16.59
N PHE A 13 -14.02 -3.68 17.47
CA PHE A 13 -13.05 -2.59 17.61
C PHE A 13 -11.64 -3.12 17.95
N LYS A 14 -11.55 -4.02 18.94
CA LYS A 14 -10.25 -4.63 19.31
C LYS A 14 -9.65 -5.43 18.17
N ASN A 15 -10.48 -6.16 17.42
CA ASN A 15 -10.04 -6.97 16.29
C ASN A 15 -9.54 -6.09 15.14
N LEU A 16 -10.25 -4.99 14.83
CA LEU A 16 -9.79 -4.00 13.83
C LEU A 16 -8.45 -3.40 14.23
N VAL A 17 -8.31 -2.89 15.44
CA VAL A 17 -7.06 -2.30 15.91
C VAL A 17 -5.93 -3.32 15.89
N LYS A 18 -6.18 -4.56 16.37
CA LYS A 18 -5.18 -5.64 16.40
C LYS A 18 -4.63 -5.99 15.02
N LEU A 19 -5.46 -5.93 13.97
CA LEU A 19 -5.04 -6.21 12.60
C LEU A 19 -4.45 -4.98 11.89
N SER A 20 -4.91 -3.77 12.25
CA SER A 20 -4.55 -2.55 11.54
C SER A 20 -3.14 -2.06 11.86
N TRP A 21 -2.73 -2.08 13.15
CA TRP A 21 -1.47 -1.49 13.55
C TRP A 21 -0.24 -2.20 12.95
N PRO A 22 -0.20 -3.56 12.86
CA PRO A 22 0.93 -4.20 12.20
C PRO A 22 0.97 -3.88 10.70
N GLY A 23 -0.21 -3.81 10.05
CA GLY A 23 -0.32 -3.41 8.65
C GLY A 23 0.18 -1.99 8.41
N ALA A 24 -0.16 -1.05 9.29
CA ALA A 24 0.31 0.34 9.22
C ALA A 24 1.84 0.44 9.41
N LEU A 25 2.40 -0.29 10.38
CA LEU A 25 3.84 -0.35 10.59
C LEU A 25 4.56 -1.01 9.39
N GLY A 26 4.02 -2.06 8.82
CA GLY A 26 4.58 -2.67 7.62
C GLY A 26 4.68 -1.64 6.49
N ARG A 27 3.61 -0.87 6.24
CA ARG A 27 3.63 0.22 5.25
C ARG A 27 4.64 1.32 5.58
N LEU A 28 4.82 1.64 6.86
CA LEU A 28 5.85 2.59 7.28
C LEU A 28 7.25 2.09 6.90
N PHE A 29 7.57 0.81 7.15
CA PHE A 29 8.84 0.23 6.75
C PHE A 29 9.04 0.23 5.23
N GLU A 30 7.99 -0.09 4.44
CA GLU A 30 8.04 0.02 2.97
C GLU A 30 8.36 1.46 2.51
N ASN A 31 7.72 2.47 3.10
CA ASN A 31 8.02 3.86 2.74
C ASN A 31 9.41 4.32 3.21
N LEU A 32 9.87 3.82 4.36
CA LEU A 32 11.20 4.16 4.86
C LEU A 32 12.30 3.63 3.95
N TYR A 33 12.17 2.38 3.46
CA TYR A 33 13.18 1.87 2.54
C TYR A 33 13.21 2.64 1.22
N ASP A 34 12.05 3.02 0.66
CA ASP A 34 12.00 3.85 -0.56
C ASP A 34 12.75 5.19 -0.38
N VAL A 35 12.58 5.82 0.80
CA VAL A 35 13.27 7.08 1.14
C VAL A 35 14.78 6.86 1.29
N VAL A 36 15.19 5.77 1.95
CA VAL A 36 16.59 5.45 2.17
C VAL A 36 17.30 5.07 0.88
N ASP A 37 16.63 4.31 -0.01
CA ASP A 37 17.15 3.99 -1.35
C ASP A 37 17.44 5.27 -2.16
N MET A 38 16.47 6.19 -2.20
CA MET A 38 16.65 7.49 -2.86
C MET A 38 17.74 8.35 -2.20
N PHE A 39 17.91 8.26 -0.88
CA PHE A 39 18.99 8.95 -0.16
C PHE A 39 20.36 8.42 -0.58
N TRP A 40 20.57 7.10 -0.57
CA TRP A 40 21.84 6.51 -0.96
C TRP A 40 22.20 6.77 -2.42
N ILE A 41 21.23 6.74 -3.33
CA ILE A 41 21.43 7.14 -4.73
C ILE A 41 21.84 8.62 -4.83
N GLY A 42 21.25 9.48 -4.00
CA GLY A 42 21.62 10.89 -3.90
C GLY A 42 23.10 11.11 -3.49
N THR A 43 23.68 10.19 -2.73
CA THR A 43 25.07 10.25 -2.29
C THR A 43 26.08 9.88 -3.40
N LEU A 44 25.64 9.41 -4.57
CA LEU A 44 26.52 9.23 -5.74
C LEU A 44 27.16 10.54 -6.22
N GLY A 45 26.53 11.67 -5.86
CA GLY A 45 27.05 13.03 -6.08
C GLY A 45 26.85 13.57 -7.49
N GLY A 46 26.82 14.90 -7.57
CA GLY A 46 26.79 15.64 -8.83
C GLY A 46 25.60 15.33 -9.74
N VAL A 47 25.83 15.45 -11.04
CA VAL A 47 24.83 15.25 -12.09
C VAL A 47 24.33 13.81 -12.14
N LEU A 48 25.20 12.82 -11.87
CA LEU A 48 24.85 11.40 -11.89
C LEU A 48 23.76 11.06 -10.87
N ALA A 49 23.84 11.58 -9.65
CA ALA A 49 22.85 11.36 -8.61
C ALA A 49 21.47 11.89 -9.04
N THR A 50 21.42 13.11 -9.57
CA THR A 50 20.18 13.73 -10.02
C THR A 50 19.54 12.94 -11.17
N GLN A 51 20.34 12.48 -12.13
CA GLN A 51 19.88 11.70 -13.27
C GLN A 51 19.41 10.31 -12.85
N ALA A 52 20.10 9.67 -11.90
CA ALA A 52 19.73 8.36 -11.38
C ALA A 52 18.41 8.43 -10.59
N GLN A 53 18.23 9.43 -9.73
CA GLN A 53 16.98 9.65 -9.02
C GLN A 53 15.81 9.93 -9.98
N ALA A 54 16.03 10.78 -11.00
CA ALA A 54 15.03 11.05 -12.04
C ALA A 54 14.69 9.78 -12.83
N GLY A 55 15.69 8.96 -13.18
CA GLY A 55 15.51 7.68 -13.87
C GLY A 55 14.60 6.73 -13.09
N ILE A 56 14.82 6.60 -11.77
CA ILE A 56 13.96 5.78 -10.90
C ILE A 56 12.53 6.33 -10.85
N LEU A 57 12.35 7.65 -10.80
CA LEU A 57 11.01 8.23 -10.80
C LEU A 57 10.26 7.91 -12.11
N PHE A 58 10.91 8.01 -13.27
CA PHE A 58 10.30 7.61 -14.54
C PHE A 58 10.03 6.12 -14.62
N PHE A 59 10.95 5.28 -14.11
CA PHE A 59 10.70 3.86 -13.99
C PHE A 59 9.50 3.56 -13.09
N ASN A 60 9.32 4.24 -11.96
CA ASN A 60 8.19 4.03 -11.05
C ASN A 60 6.84 4.31 -11.74
N VAL A 61 6.76 5.27 -12.66
CA VAL A 61 5.58 5.49 -13.50
C VAL A 61 5.33 4.26 -14.38
N ALA A 62 6.35 3.75 -15.05
CA ALA A 62 6.24 2.53 -15.87
C ALA A 62 5.85 1.30 -15.01
N ASN A 63 6.45 1.15 -13.84
CA ASN A 63 6.16 0.07 -12.89
C ASN A 63 4.70 0.08 -12.43
N SER A 64 4.07 1.24 -12.31
CA SER A 64 2.65 1.33 -11.96
C SER A 64 1.75 0.58 -12.95
N PHE A 65 2.07 0.59 -14.24
CA PHE A 65 1.36 -0.20 -15.24
C PHE A 65 1.60 -1.70 -15.08
N MET A 66 2.81 -2.11 -14.71
CA MET A 66 3.13 -3.52 -14.47
C MET A 66 2.41 -4.06 -13.24
N GLN A 67 2.29 -3.25 -12.19
CA GLN A 67 1.57 -3.61 -10.96
C GLN A 67 0.06 -3.81 -11.18
N MET A 68 -0.51 -3.34 -12.28
CA MET A 68 -1.92 -3.62 -12.62
C MET A 68 -2.19 -5.11 -12.80
N LEU A 69 -1.24 -5.87 -13.36
CA LEU A 69 -1.35 -7.32 -13.48
C LEU A 69 -1.43 -8.00 -12.10
N ASN A 70 -0.69 -7.48 -11.12
CA ASN A 70 -0.79 -7.94 -9.72
C ASN A 70 -2.16 -7.59 -9.12
N SER A 71 -2.70 -6.41 -9.44
CA SER A 71 -3.97 -5.90 -8.90
C SER A 71 -5.18 -6.70 -9.35
N ILE A 72 -5.14 -7.35 -10.52
CA ILE A 72 -6.23 -8.22 -11.01
C ILE A 72 -6.54 -9.35 -10.01
N PHE A 73 -5.51 -9.88 -9.36
CA PHE A 73 -5.66 -10.98 -8.42
C PHE A 73 -5.91 -10.52 -6.97
N GLY A 74 -5.69 -9.24 -6.66
CA GLY A 74 -5.74 -8.71 -5.30
C GLY A 74 -7.10 -8.94 -4.60
N PRO A 75 -8.18 -8.28 -5.05
CA PRO A 75 -9.49 -8.39 -4.41
C PRO A 75 -10.03 -9.82 -4.39
N GLY A 76 -9.83 -10.59 -5.47
CA GLY A 76 -10.26 -11.97 -5.56
C GLY A 76 -9.59 -12.86 -4.52
N SER A 77 -8.28 -12.77 -4.37
CA SER A 77 -7.53 -13.56 -3.39
C SER A 77 -7.90 -13.20 -1.95
N ILE A 78 -8.06 -11.91 -1.64
CA ILE A 78 -8.49 -11.45 -0.32
C ILE A 78 -9.85 -12.05 0.03
N THR A 79 -10.82 -11.94 -0.87
CA THR A 79 -12.17 -12.43 -0.65
C THR A 79 -12.21 -13.94 -0.43
N VAL A 80 -11.58 -14.72 -1.33
CA VAL A 80 -11.67 -16.20 -1.30
C VAL A 80 -10.95 -16.76 -0.08
N ILE A 81 -9.70 -16.33 0.17
CA ILE A 81 -8.91 -16.83 1.30
C ILE A 81 -9.57 -16.46 2.62
N SER A 82 -9.98 -15.20 2.80
CA SER A 82 -10.60 -14.77 4.07
C SER A 82 -11.93 -15.44 4.35
N ARG A 83 -12.74 -15.76 3.32
CA ARG A 83 -13.99 -16.51 3.49
C ARG A 83 -13.77 -17.95 3.93
N PHE A 84 -12.85 -18.69 3.29
CA PHE A 84 -12.53 -20.04 3.72
C PHE A 84 -11.94 -20.06 5.13
N TRP A 85 -11.08 -19.09 5.45
CA TRP A 85 -10.53 -18.95 6.80
C TRP A 85 -11.62 -18.68 7.84
N GLY A 86 -12.55 -17.76 7.55
CA GLY A 86 -13.68 -17.44 8.44
C GLY A 86 -14.69 -18.58 8.59
N ALA A 87 -14.85 -19.40 7.54
CA ALA A 87 -15.66 -20.63 7.59
C ALA A 87 -14.97 -21.77 8.37
N LYS A 88 -13.73 -21.56 8.86
CA LYS A 88 -12.88 -22.58 9.49
C LYS A 88 -12.52 -23.75 8.57
N ASP A 89 -12.69 -23.59 7.26
CA ASP A 89 -12.24 -24.53 6.24
C ASP A 89 -10.77 -24.21 5.87
N TYR A 90 -9.90 -24.57 6.79
CA TYR A 90 -8.47 -24.25 6.69
C TYR A 90 -7.78 -24.97 5.54
N GLU A 91 -8.31 -26.12 5.13
CA GLU A 91 -7.76 -26.85 3.98
C GLU A 91 -8.03 -26.10 2.67
N LYS A 92 -9.27 -25.61 2.47
CA LYS A 92 -9.59 -24.79 1.30
C LYS A 92 -8.92 -23.43 1.36
N ALA A 93 -8.74 -22.84 2.55
CA ALA A 93 -7.97 -21.60 2.70
C ALA A 93 -6.49 -21.80 2.27
N ALA A 94 -5.87 -22.91 2.66
CA ALA A 94 -4.52 -23.27 2.23
C ALA A 94 -4.46 -23.50 0.72
N TRP A 95 -5.42 -24.28 0.17
CA TRP A 95 -5.55 -24.51 -1.25
C TRP A 95 -5.68 -23.20 -2.07
N ALA A 96 -6.59 -22.31 -1.66
CA ALA A 96 -6.75 -21.01 -2.29
C ALA A 96 -5.47 -20.16 -2.21
N SER A 97 -4.74 -20.23 -1.08
CA SER A 97 -3.45 -19.54 -0.92
C SER A 97 -2.38 -20.07 -1.87
N GLU A 98 -2.29 -21.41 -2.02
CA GLU A 98 -1.39 -22.09 -2.97
C GLU A 98 -1.70 -21.67 -4.40
N GLN A 99 -2.99 -21.67 -4.80
CA GLN A 99 -3.41 -21.20 -6.12
C GLN A 99 -3.10 -19.71 -6.34
N THR A 100 -3.26 -18.89 -5.32
CA THR A 100 -2.89 -17.45 -5.42
C THR A 100 -1.39 -17.27 -5.68
N ILE A 101 -0.54 -18.02 -4.99
CA ILE A 101 0.92 -17.98 -5.23
C ILE A 101 1.23 -18.39 -6.66
N LEU A 102 0.65 -19.51 -7.14
CA LEU A 102 0.86 -19.99 -8.50
C LEU A 102 0.45 -18.95 -9.54
N TYR A 103 -0.81 -18.48 -9.47
CA TYR A 103 -1.34 -17.57 -10.50
C TYR A 103 -0.65 -16.19 -10.48
N LYS A 104 -0.28 -15.68 -9.31
CA LYS A 104 0.49 -14.43 -9.25
C LYS A 104 1.94 -14.62 -9.71
N PHE A 105 2.55 -15.77 -9.47
CA PHE A 105 3.86 -16.07 -10.04
C PHE A 105 3.79 -16.11 -11.58
N LEU A 106 2.79 -16.79 -12.15
CA LEU A 106 2.56 -16.84 -13.60
C LEU A 106 2.23 -15.45 -14.18
N ALA A 107 1.43 -14.66 -13.47
CA ALA A 107 1.14 -13.27 -13.85
C ALA A 107 2.41 -12.40 -13.81
N GLY A 108 3.30 -12.63 -12.84
CA GLY A 108 4.61 -11.98 -12.77
C GLY A 108 5.50 -12.35 -13.95
N LEU A 109 5.54 -13.64 -14.34
CA LEU A 109 6.25 -14.09 -15.54
C LEU A 109 5.68 -13.44 -16.81
N ALA A 110 4.35 -13.42 -16.97
CA ALA A 110 3.70 -12.73 -18.07
C ALA A 110 4.03 -11.23 -18.06
N GLY A 111 4.01 -10.59 -16.87
CA GLY A 111 4.42 -9.20 -16.68
C GLY A 111 5.86 -8.96 -17.10
N THR A 112 6.79 -9.85 -16.75
CA THR A 112 8.19 -9.78 -17.18
C THR A 112 8.26 -9.84 -18.71
N ILE A 113 7.63 -10.83 -19.35
CA ILE A 113 7.64 -10.99 -20.82
C ILE A 113 7.07 -9.74 -21.50
N ILE A 114 5.91 -9.26 -21.06
CA ILE A 114 5.29 -8.04 -21.62
C ILE A 114 6.23 -6.84 -21.45
N SER A 115 6.85 -6.70 -20.28
CA SER A 115 7.72 -5.57 -19.95
C SER A 115 9.02 -5.59 -20.76
N LEU A 116 9.53 -6.75 -21.17
CA LEU A 116 10.68 -6.83 -22.09
C LEU A 116 10.44 -6.04 -23.39
N PHE A 117 9.21 -5.98 -23.86
CA PHE A 117 8.85 -5.25 -25.08
C PHE A 117 8.33 -3.83 -24.79
N THR A 118 7.70 -3.60 -23.65
CA THR A 118 6.98 -2.34 -23.37
C THR A 118 7.76 -1.35 -22.51
N LEU A 119 8.73 -1.80 -21.70
CA LEU A 119 9.45 -0.95 -20.75
C LEU A 119 10.08 0.30 -21.43
N PRO A 120 10.83 0.20 -22.54
CA PRO A 120 11.43 1.37 -23.17
C PRO A 120 10.38 2.40 -23.62
N TYR A 121 9.24 1.93 -24.13
CA TYR A 121 8.14 2.81 -24.55
C TYR A 121 7.46 3.48 -23.34
N LEU A 122 7.24 2.74 -22.25
CA LEU A 122 6.63 3.27 -21.04
C LEU A 122 7.52 4.31 -20.35
N VAL A 123 8.84 4.08 -20.31
CA VAL A 123 9.81 5.02 -19.73
C VAL A 123 9.90 6.30 -20.57
N ARG A 124 9.87 6.19 -21.90
CA ARG A 124 9.79 7.36 -22.79
C ARG A 124 8.46 8.11 -22.62
N PHE A 125 7.36 7.39 -22.57
CA PHE A 125 6.03 7.96 -22.32
C PHE A 125 5.97 8.70 -20.97
N ALA A 126 6.67 8.19 -19.96
CA ALA A 126 6.80 8.86 -18.66
C ALA A 126 7.60 10.18 -18.72
N GLY A 127 8.33 10.43 -19.80
CA GLY A 127 9.06 11.69 -20.02
C GLY A 127 10.58 11.59 -19.83
N ALA A 128 11.15 10.39 -19.78
CA ALA A 128 12.60 10.22 -19.66
C ALA A 128 13.32 10.71 -20.91
N GLN A 129 14.30 11.59 -20.71
CA GLN A 129 15.09 12.18 -21.80
C GLN A 129 16.18 11.20 -22.26
N THR A 130 16.39 11.16 -23.58
CA THR A 130 17.41 10.31 -24.22
C THR A 130 18.73 11.06 -24.45
N ASP A 131 18.73 12.39 -24.28
CA ASP A 131 19.92 13.21 -24.52
C ASP A 131 20.95 12.98 -23.40
N LEU A 132 22.21 12.85 -23.82
CA LEU A 132 23.35 12.74 -22.91
C LEU A 132 23.49 14.03 -22.13
N VAL A 133 23.56 13.95 -20.82
CA VAL A 133 23.71 15.14 -19.98
C VAL A 133 25.18 15.49 -19.82
N VAL A 134 25.48 16.79 -19.98
CA VAL A 134 26.85 17.32 -19.82
C VAL A 134 27.34 16.96 -18.40
N GLY A 135 28.46 16.23 -18.35
CA GLY A 135 29.04 15.75 -17.09
C GLY A 135 28.64 14.34 -16.67
N CYS A 136 27.77 13.65 -17.45
CA CYS A 136 27.47 12.23 -17.30
C CYS A 136 27.41 11.57 -18.68
N ALA A 137 28.09 10.45 -18.88
CA ALA A 137 28.04 9.70 -20.15
C ALA A 137 26.76 8.84 -20.27
N CYS A 138 25.67 9.23 -19.61
CA CYS A 138 24.42 8.49 -19.55
C CYS A 138 23.23 9.44 -19.63
N SER A 139 22.12 8.96 -20.20
CA SER A 139 20.85 9.66 -20.21
C SER A 139 19.96 9.21 -19.04
N THR A 140 18.98 10.03 -18.68
CA THR A 140 17.96 9.62 -17.68
C THR A 140 17.20 8.37 -18.14
N PHE A 141 16.99 8.23 -19.43
CA PHE A 141 16.35 7.07 -20.04
C PHE A 141 17.18 5.80 -19.83
N ASP A 142 18.51 5.84 -20.10
CA ASP A 142 19.39 4.68 -19.91
C ASP A 142 19.44 4.24 -18.46
N LEU A 143 19.52 5.20 -17.51
CA LEU A 143 19.52 4.89 -16.08
C LEU A 143 18.18 4.31 -15.62
N ALA A 144 17.06 4.80 -16.14
CA ALA A 144 15.74 4.24 -15.87
C ALA A 144 15.62 2.79 -16.37
N LEU A 145 16.12 2.49 -17.56
CA LEU A 145 16.14 1.15 -18.11
C LEU A 145 17.09 0.24 -17.35
N LEU A 146 18.28 0.72 -17.01
CA LEU A 146 19.29 -0.06 -16.30
C LEU A 146 18.77 -0.52 -14.94
N TYR A 147 18.10 0.37 -14.18
CA TYR A 147 17.40 0.01 -12.95
C TYR A 147 16.21 -0.91 -13.23
N GLY A 148 15.41 -0.55 -14.22
CA GLY A 148 14.15 -1.20 -14.54
C GLY A 148 14.28 -2.66 -14.94
N TRP A 149 15.32 -3.05 -15.70
CA TRP A 149 15.49 -4.43 -16.13
C TRP A 149 15.65 -5.42 -14.98
N PHE A 150 16.35 -5.03 -13.91
CA PHE A 150 16.49 -5.88 -12.72
C PHE A 150 15.16 -6.04 -11.99
N ILE A 151 14.38 -4.96 -11.84
CA ILE A 151 13.07 -5.01 -11.19
C ILE A 151 12.06 -5.81 -12.03
N VAL A 152 12.09 -5.63 -13.37
CA VAL A 152 11.24 -6.39 -14.29
C VAL A 152 11.55 -7.89 -14.24
N ALA A 153 12.82 -8.28 -14.19
CA ALA A 153 13.21 -9.68 -14.02
C ALA A 153 12.71 -10.26 -12.68
N ALA A 154 12.58 -9.44 -11.66
CA ALA A 154 12.11 -9.83 -10.33
C ALA A 154 10.58 -9.78 -10.16
N LEU A 155 9.78 -9.35 -11.16
CA LEU A 155 8.32 -9.26 -11.05
C LEU A 155 7.64 -10.54 -10.51
N PRO A 156 8.03 -11.76 -10.92
CA PRO A 156 7.45 -12.98 -10.35
C PRO A 156 7.65 -13.07 -8.83
N LEU A 157 8.83 -12.71 -8.33
CA LEU A 157 9.14 -12.70 -6.89
C LEU A 157 8.38 -11.59 -6.17
N ILE A 158 8.30 -10.40 -6.76
CA ILE A 158 7.56 -9.25 -6.21
C ILE A 158 6.09 -9.61 -6.06
N PHE A 159 5.47 -10.26 -7.05
CA PHE A 159 4.06 -10.66 -6.98
C PHE A 159 3.82 -11.75 -5.94
N VAL A 160 4.76 -12.69 -5.78
CA VAL A 160 4.72 -13.69 -4.70
C VAL A 160 4.88 -13.02 -3.34
N TYR A 161 5.78 -12.04 -3.18
CA TYR A 161 5.94 -11.27 -1.96
C TYR A 161 4.63 -10.61 -1.51
N TYR A 162 3.93 -9.90 -2.43
CA TYR A 162 2.62 -9.30 -2.11
C TYR A 162 1.57 -10.37 -1.77
N THR A 163 1.66 -11.55 -2.39
CA THR A 163 0.76 -12.68 -2.10
C THR A 163 0.97 -13.20 -0.70
N ILE A 164 2.18 -13.44 -0.27
CA ILE A 164 2.54 -13.93 1.07
C ILE A 164 1.96 -12.99 2.13
N ASN A 165 2.17 -11.67 1.95
CA ASN A 165 1.62 -10.67 2.86
C ASN A 165 0.10 -10.66 2.88
N THR A 166 -0.56 -10.88 1.74
CA THR A 166 -2.02 -10.99 1.65
C THR A 166 -2.53 -12.23 2.38
N ILE A 167 -1.88 -13.39 2.20
CA ILE A 167 -2.24 -14.64 2.86
C ILE A 167 -2.19 -14.47 4.38
N PHE A 168 -1.11 -13.95 4.93
CA PHE A 168 -0.99 -13.72 6.36
C PHE A 168 -2.13 -12.85 6.90
N ARG A 169 -2.43 -11.72 6.24
CA ARG A 169 -3.52 -10.83 6.67
C ARG A 169 -4.89 -11.49 6.60
N CYS A 170 -5.18 -12.21 5.52
CA CYS A 170 -6.45 -12.94 5.35
C CYS A 170 -6.64 -14.04 6.40
N CYS A 171 -5.53 -14.61 6.90
CA CYS A 171 -5.53 -15.65 7.94
C CYS A 171 -5.38 -15.08 9.36
N SER A 172 -5.74 -13.82 9.60
CA SER A 172 -5.68 -13.17 10.92
C SER A 172 -4.28 -13.03 11.51
N ASP A 173 -3.24 -13.04 10.67
CA ASP A 173 -1.84 -13.02 11.07
C ASP A 173 -1.10 -11.80 10.51
N ALA A 174 -1.57 -10.59 10.85
CA ALA A 174 -0.96 -9.35 10.38
C ALA A 174 0.45 -9.12 10.95
N GLU A 175 0.76 -9.69 12.11
CA GLU A 175 2.07 -9.58 12.75
C GLU A 175 3.16 -10.29 11.92
N SER A 176 2.85 -11.48 11.36
CA SER A 176 3.76 -12.17 10.44
C SER A 176 3.97 -11.41 9.13
N SER A 177 2.90 -10.80 8.57
CA SER A 177 3.03 -9.92 7.41
C SER A 177 3.97 -8.74 7.70
N MET A 178 3.75 -8.05 8.83
CA MET A 178 4.62 -6.96 9.26
C MET A 178 6.07 -7.40 9.45
N PHE A 179 6.30 -8.57 10.06
CA PHE A 179 7.64 -9.12 10.26
C PHE A 179 8.38 -9.32 8.93
N VAL A 180 7.72 -9.95 7.94
CA VAL A 180 8.32 -10.17 6.62
C VAL A 180 8.66 -8.83 5.95
N ILE A 181 7.74 -7.86 5.99
CA ILE A 181 7.95 -6.53 5.42
C ILE A 181 9.11 -5.81 6.14
N ALA A 182 9.07 -5.74 7.47
CA ALA A 182 10.06 -4.99 8.24
C ALA A 182 11.47 -5.56 8.07
N THR A 183 11.62 -6.90 8.14
CA THR A 183 12.93 -7.54 7.98
C THR A 183 13.47 -7.42 6.56
N SER A 184 12.62 -7.52 5.52
CA SER A 184 13.06 -7.29 4.14
C SER A 184 13.47 -5.85 3.90
N SER A 185 12.75 -4.87 4.46
CA SER A 185 13.13 -3.46 4.40
C SER A 185 14.46 -3.19 5.10
N LEU A 186 14.71 -3.80 6.26
CA LEU A 186 15.98 -3.70 6.96
C LEU A 186 17.14 -4.32 6.16
N VAL A 187 16.91 -5.48 5.53
CA VAL A 187 17.89 -6.12 4.64
C VAL A 187 18.23 -5.20 3.48
N ASN A 188 17.23 -4.58 2.82
CA ASN A 188 17.47 -3.62 1.75
C ASN A 188 18.29 -2.42 2.24
N ILE A 189 17.87 -1.74 3.32
CA ILE A 189 18.57 -0.58 3.90
C ILE A 189 20.06 -0.87 4.20
N VAL A 190 20.37 -2.09 4.64
CA VAL A 190 21.75 -2.48 4.94
C VAL A 190 22.55 -2.82 3.68
N ILE A 191 21.91 -3.47 2.68
CA ILE A 191 22.58 -3.91 1.45
C ILE A 191 22.78 -2.74 0.47
N ASP A 192 21.88 -1.76 0.45
CA ASP A 192 21.95 -0.60 -0.46
C ASP A 192 23.33 0.09 -0.47
N PRO A 193 23.84 0.61 0.66
CA PRO A 193 25.14 1.29 0.65
C PRO A 193 26.29 0.37 0.23
N LEU A 194 26.21 -0.93 0.54
CA LEU A 194 27.24 -1.89 0.18
C LEU A 194 27.35 -2.09 -1.33
N PHE A 195 26.22 -2.09 -2.05
CA PHE A 195 26.20 -2.30 -3.50
C PHE A 195 26.32 -0.98 -4.28
N ILE A 196 25.73 0.10 -3.76
CA ILE A 196 25.78 1.41 -4.42
C ILE A 196 27.22 1.95 -4.41
N HIS A 197 27.89 1.95 -3.26
CA HIS A 197 29.23 2.50 -3.09
C HIS A 197 30.36 1.47 -3.25
N GLY A 198 30.05 0.18 -3.10
CA GLY A 198 31.01 -0.89 -3.02
C GLY A 198 31.61 -1.01 -1.63
N PHE A 199 31.93 -2.23 -1.20
CA PHE A 199 32.61 -2.49 0.08
C PHE A 199 33.44 -3.77 -0.01
N GLY A 200 34.73 -3.68 0.24
CA GLY A 200 35.65 -4.82 0.17
C GLY A 200 35.68 -5.47 -1.22
N PRO A 201 35.27 -6.74 -1.37
CA PRO A 201 35.23 -7.41 -2.68
C PRO A 201 34.05 -7.00 -3.57
N ILE A 202 33.10 -6.25 -3.04
CA ILE A 202 31.89 -5.81 -3.78
C ILE A 202 32.25 -4.54 -4.58
N PRO A 203 32.16 -4.56 -5.92
CA PRO A 203 32.45 -3.39 -6.74
C PRO A 203 31.37 -2.30 -6.56
N LYS A 204 31.74 -1.05 -6.81
CA LYS A 204 30.79 0.07 -6.86
C LYS A 204 29.86 -0.10 -8.07
N MET A 205 28.56 -0.33 -7.81
CA MET A 205 27.55 -0.60 -8.85
C MET A 205 26.60 0.57 -9.11
N GLY A 206 26.59 1.63 -8.26
CA GLY A 206 25.71 2.78 -8.43
C GLY A 206 24.24 2.39 -8.46
N ILE A 207 23.49 2.85 -9.48
CA ILE A 207 22.05 2.58 -9.63
C ILE A 207 21.71 1.09 -9.81
N VAL A 208 22.61 0.32 -10.42
CA VAL A 208 22.45 -1.16 -10.53
C VAL A 208 22.52 -1.79 -9.15
N GLY A 209 23.39 -1.27 -8.27
CA GLY A 209 23.51 -1.71 -6.89
C GLY A 209 22.22 -1.56 -6.11
N ALA A 210 21.52 -0.44 -6.25
CA ALA A 210 20.21 -0.20 -5.67
C ALA A 210 19.15 -1.20 -6.18
N ALA A 211 19.10 -1.43 -7.51
CA ALA A 211 18.19 -2.43 -8.09
C ALA A 211 18.44 -3.84 -7.56
N LEU A 212 19.71 -4.25 -7.48
CA LEU A 212 20.10 -5.56 -6.97
C LEU A 212 19.79 -5.73 -5.48
N ALA A 213 20.02 -4.71 -4.66
CA ALA A 213 19.70 -4.72 -3.24
C ALA A 213 18.19 -4.90 -3.03
N THR A 214 17.37 -4.19 -3.80
CA THR A 214 15.90 -4.33 -3.82
C THR A 214 15.49 -5.75 -4.21
N VAL A 215 16.06 -6.32 -5.27
CA VAL A 215 15.77 -7.71 -5.69
C VAL A 215 16.16 -8.71 -4.60
N LEU A 216 17.31 -8.56 -3.98
CA LEU A 216 17.76 -9.44 -2.89
C LEU A 216 16.85 -9.34 -1.66
N ALA A 217 16.36 -8.15 -1.33
CA ALA A 217 15.37 -7.97 -0.28
C ALA A 217 14.06 -8.71 -0.58
N TYR A 218 13.59 -8.72 -1.84
CA TYR A 218 12.43 -9.54 -2.23
C TYR A 218 12.73 -11.05 -2.20
N VAL A 219 13.91 -11.49 -2.62
CA VAL A 219 14.34 -12.90 -2.49
C VAL A 219 14.30 -13.32 -1.03
N TYR A 220 14.87 -12.51 -0.12
CA TYR A 220 14.81 -12.75 1.32
C TYR A 220 13.36 -12.83 1.83
N ALA A 221 12.54 -11.84 1.47
CA ALA A 221 11.14 -11.78 1.91
C ALA A 221 10.31 -13.00 1.46
N VAL A 222 10.49 -13.42 0.20
CA VAL A 222 9.81 -14.61 -0.34
C VAL A 222 10.31 -15.88 0.35
N THR A 223 11.61 -16.00 0.55
CA THR A 223 12.20 -17.18 1.20
C THR A 223 11.72 -17.34 2.63
N ILE A 224 11.80 -16.29 3.45
CA ILE A 224 11.34 -16.35 4.85
C ILE A 224 9.81 -16.51 4.92
N GLY A 225 9.07 -15.84 4.05
CA GLY A 225 7.61 -15.93 4.02
C GLY A 225 7.11 -17.31 3.62
N ILE A 226 7.69 -17.95 2.58
CA ILE A 226 7.38 -19.33 2.19
C ILE A 226 7.79 -20.30 3.29
N TYR A 227 8.96 -20.12 3.89
CA TYR A 227 9.40 -20.94 5.03
C TYR A 227 8.38 -20.90 6.18
N MET A 228 7.90 -19.71 6.54
CA MET A 228 6.88 -19.56 7.58
C MET A 228 5.55 -20.24 7.19
N LEU A 229 5.10 -20.08 5.95
CA LEU A 229 3.88 -20.70 5.44
C LEU A 229 3.97 -22.22 5.38
N CYS A 230 5.10 -22.79 4.92
CA CYS A 230 5.29 -24.25 4.83
C CYS A 230 5.34 -24.91 6.21
N ASN A 231 5.90 -24.22 7.22
CA ASN A 231 5.99 -24.73 8.58
C ASN A 231 4.81 -24.34 9.48
N GLY A 232 3.86 -23.55 8.97
CA GLY A 232 2.73 -23.04 9.75
C GLY A 232 3.17 -22.16 10.92
N LEU A 233 4.22 -21.35 10.73
CA LEU A 233 4.78 -20.47 11.75
C LEU A 233 4.05 -19.13 11.75
N LYS A 234 3.83 -18.59 12.94
CA LYS A 234 3.35 -17.23 13.18
C LYS A 234 4.41 -16.45 13.97
N PHE A 235 4.64 -15.22 13.56
CA PHE A 235 5.41 -14.27 14.35
C PHE A 235 4.47 -13.58 15.34
N LYS A 236 4.90 -13.47 16.61
CA LYS A 236 4.12 -12.86 17.68
C LYS A 236 4.92 -11.83 18.44
N ILE A 237 4.24 -10.72 18.70
CA ILE A 237 4.72 -9.66 19.57
C ILE A 237 3.96 -9.76 20.88
N SER A 238 4.62 -10.30 21.92
CA SER A 238 4.04 -10.34 23.26
C SER A 238 4.02 -8.94 23.84
N ARG A 239 2.83 -8.53 24.33
CA ARG A 239 2.66 -7.24 24.99
C ARG A 239 3.50 -7.20 26.27
N PHE A 240 4.16 -6.08 26.46
CA PHE A 240 4.81 -5.65 27.69
C PHE A 240 5.08 -6.74 28.72
N THR A 241 6.18 -7.43 28.59
CA THR A 241 6.81 -8.12 29.70
C THR A 241 7.66 -7.08 30.42
N PHE A 242 7.53 -7.03 31.75
CA PHE A 242 8.33 -6.12 32.53
C PHE A 242 9.62 -6.84 32.96
N LEU A 243 10.77 -6.33 32.56
CA LEU A 243 12.02 -6.75 33.13
C LEU A 243 12.12 -6.11 34.52
N ALA A 244 12.07 -6.93 35.56
CA ALA A 244 12.26 -6.47 36.94
C ALA A 244 13.79 -6.37 37.18
N LEU A 245 14.34 -5.15 37.14
CA LEU A 245 15.70 -4.91 37.55
C LEU A 245 15.74 -4.57 39.02
N PRO A 246 16.57 -5.26 39.84
CA PRO A 246 16.73 -4.92 41.24
C PRO A 246 17.37 -3.52 41.36
N TYR A 247 16.75 -2.64 42.10
CA TYR A 247 17.28 -1.32 42.39
C TYR A 247 17.64 -1.24 43.87
N LYS A 248 18.89 -0.87 44.16
CA LYS A 248 19.42 -0.73 45.52
C LYS A 248 19.17 0.71 45.99
N LYS A 249 18.32 0.90 47.01
CA LYS A 249 18.17 2.15 47.72
C LYS A 249 18.52 1.92 49.19
N GLY A 250 19.71 2.30 49.60
CA GLY A 250 20.26 1.99 50.91
C GLY A 250 20.59 0.50 51.06
N ASP A 251 20.49 -0.04 52.28
CA ASP A 251 20.83 -1.43 52.60
C ASP A 251 19.74 -2.47 52.30
N TYR A 252 18.62 -2.03 51.70
CA TYR A 252 17.49 -2.90 51.37
C TYR A 252 17.22 -3.01 49.87
N TYR A 253 17.26 -4.26 49.30
CA TYR A 253 16.83 -4.60 47.97
C TYR A 253 15.29 -4.77 47.92
N LYS A 254 14.52 -3.68 47.92
CA LYS A 254 13.07 -3.78 48.00
C LYS A 254 12.32 -3.13 46.82
N TYR A 255 13.03 -2.60 45.82
CA TYR A 255 12.38 -1.95 44.68
C TYR A 255 12.85 -2.57 43.37
N PHE A 256 11.87 -2.97 42.53
CA PHE A 256 12.13 -3.43 41.17
C PHE A 256 11.70 -2.34 40.21
N ILE A 257 12.62 -1.86 39.38
CA ILE A 257 12.27 -1.03 38.22
C ILE A 257 11.71 -1.98 37.17
N ARG A 258 10.42 -1.86 36.88
CA ARG A 258 9.77 -2.62 35.78
C ARG A 258 9.99 -1.88 34.48
N ILE A 259 10.95 -2.34 33.64
CA ILE A 259 11.17 -1.81 32.31
C ILE A 259 10.31 -2.63 31.35
N PRO A 260 9.37 -2.00 30.63
CA PRO A 260 8.61 -2.69 29.61
C PRO A 260 9.52 -3.09 28.46
N TYR A 261 9.49 -4.34 28.01
CA TYR A 261 10.16 -4.76 26.80
C TYR A 261 9.22 -5.59 25.93
N TRP A 262 9.47 -5.57 24.62
CA TRP A 262 8.74 -6.36 23.64
C TRP A 262 9.42 -7.73 23.51
N LYS A 263 8.64 -8.81 23.71
CA LYS A 263 9.12 -10.17 23.46
C LYS A 263 8.67 -10.60 22.07
N PHE A 264 9.61 -10.89 21.21
CA PHE A 264 9.39 -11.41 19.86
C PHE A 264 9.64 -12.92 19.87
N HIS A 265 8.70 -13.69 19.31
CA HIS A 265 8.83 -15.14 19.22
C HIS A 265 8.01 -15.72 18.07
N PHE A 266 8.35 -16.94 17.66
CA PHE A 266 7.59 -17.71 16.68
C PHE A 266 6.78 -18.77 17.38
N GLU A 267 5.54 -18.99 16.93
CA GLU A 267 4.67 -20.05 17.40
C GLU A 267 4.10 -20.86 16.22
N LYS A 268 3.71 -22.13 16.46
CA LYS A 268 2.99 -22.95 15.49
C LYS A 268 1.49 -22.61 15.55
N GLY A 269 0.78 -22.77 14.44
CA GLY A 269 -0.67 -22.53 14.37
C GLY A 269 -1.08 -21.56 13.26
N GLY A 270 -0.14 -21.19 12.38
CA GLY A 270 -0.40 -20.48 11.14
C GLY A 270 -1.05 -21.36 10.08
N ILE A 271 -1.44 -20.72 8.97
CA ILE A 271 -1.80 -21.44 7.75
C ILE A 271 -0.60 -22.24 7.26
N LYS A 272 -0.84 -23.49 6.86
CA LYS A 272 0.21 -24.36 6.33
C LYS A 272 -0.08 -24.69 4.87
N ILE A 273 0.83 -24.31 3.97
CA ILE A 273 0.79 -24.64 2.56
C ILE A 273 1.62 -25.90 2.26
N VAL A 274 1.21 -26.64 1.23
CA VAL A 274 1.90 -27.84 0.74
C VAL A 274 2.49 -27.55 -0.65
N PHE A 275 3.80 -27.48 -0.76
CA PHE A 275 4.49 -27.08 -1.99
C PHE A 275 4.15 -27.95 -3.19
N GLY A 276 3.91 -29.25 -2.99
CA GLY A 276 3.52 -30.18 -4.07
C GLY A 276 2.15 -29.90 -4.71
N ARG A 277 1.28 -29.16 -4.03
CA ARG A 277 -0.05 -28.78 -4.56
C ARG A 277 0.01 -27.54 -5.47
N LEU A 278 1.07 -26.72 -5.39
CA LEU A 278 1.26 -25.55 -6.25
C LEU A 278 1.22 -25.87 -7.74
N PHE A 279 1.61 -27.09 -8.13
CA PHE A 279 1.65 -27.52 -9.54
C PHE A 279 0.32 -28.10 -10.06
N LYS A 280 -0.76 -28.03 -9.27
CA LYS A 280 -2.11 -28.50 -9.66
C LYS A 280 -3.03 -27.28 -9.83
N PRO A 281 -3.11 -26.66 -11.03
CA PRO A 281 -3.92 -25.45 -11.23
C PRO A 281 -5.41 -25.75 -11.10
N ASP A 282 -6.12 -24.87 -10.39
CA ASP A 282 -7.58 -24.89 -10.28
C ASP A 282 -8.18 -23.70 -11.04
N PHE A 283 -8.67 -23.98 -12.23
CA PHE A 283 -9.25 -22.96 -13.11
C PHE A 283 -10.50 -22.29 -12.53
N GLN A 284 -11.25 -22.97 -11.65
CA GLN A 284 -12.42 -22.38 -11.03
C GLN A 284 -12.02 -21.23 -10.07
N ILE A 285 -10.98 -21.43 -9.29
CA ILE A 285 -10.41 -20.39 -8.44
C ILE A 285 -9.86 -19.24 -9.30
N LEU A 286 -9.17 -19.54 -10.39
CA LEU A 286 -8.68 -18.52 -11.33
C LEU A 286 -9.80 -17.65 -11.86
N ILE A 287 -10.88 -18.26 -12.35
CA ILE A 287 -12.05 -17.54 -12.90
C ILE A 287 -12.67 -16.65 -11.82
N ASN A 288 -12.78 -17.12 -10.58
CA ASN A 288 -13.29 -16.34 -9.48
C ASN A 288 -12.40 -15.12 -9.18
N TYR A 289 -11.08 -15.30 -9.19
CA TYR A 289 -10.13 -14.18 -8.98
C TYR A 289 -10.24 -13.13 -10.08
N LEU A 290 -10.26 -13.56 -11.34
CA LEU A 290 -10.41 -12.66 -12.47
C LEU A 290 -11.76 -11.93 -12.45
N ARG A 291 -12.86 -12.64 -12.18
CA ARG A 291 -14.19 -12.04 -12.10
C ARG A 291 -14.30 -10.95 -11.04
N ILE A 292 -13.67 -11.15 -9.89
CA ILE A 292 -13.73 -10.19 -8.78
C ILE A 292 -12.75 -9.03 -9.02
N GLY A 293 -11.57 -9.29 -9.54
CA GLY A 293 -10.48 -8.32 -9.65
C GLY A 293 -10.43 -7.55 -10.96
N PHE A 294 -11.03 -8.03 -12.04
CA PHE A 294 -10.94 -7.41 -13.37
C PHE A 294 -11.49 -5.98 -13.38
N THR A 295 -12.73 -5.81 -12.91
CA THR A 295 -13.38 -4.48 -12.91
C THR A 295 -12.62 -3.44 -12.06
N PRO A 296 -12.22 -3.72 -10.79
CA PRO A 296 -11.39 -2.81 -10.02
C PRO A 296 -10.09 -2.42 -10.73
N THR A 297 -9.45 -3.35 -11.39
CA THR A 297 -8.18 -3.09 -12.09
C THR A 297 -8.37 -2.18 -13.30
N VAL A 298 -9.39 -2.43 -14.12
CA VAL A 298 -9.72 -1.55 -15.25
C VAL A 298 -10.08 -0.15 -14.75
N THR A 299 -10.87 -0.03 -13.70
CA THR A 299 -11.25 1.26 -13.14
C THR A 299 -10.07 1.98 -12.50
N GLN A 300 -9.10 1.27 -11.93
CA GLN A 300 -7.85 1.86 -11.44
C GLN A 300 -7.05 2.49 -12.59
N PHE A 301 -6.98 1.83 -13.74
CA PHE A 301 -6.33 2.38 -14.95
C PHE A 301 -7.00 3.67 -15.41
N VAL A 302 -8.33 3.67 -15.53
CA VAL A 302 -9.11 4.86 -15.89
C VAL A 302 -8.92 5.98 -14.87
N GLY A 303 -8.82 5.65 -13.57
CA GLY A 303 -8.53 6.61 -12.50
C GLY A 303 -7.12 7.22 -12.61
N SER A 304 -6.11 6.44 -12.97
CA SER A 304 -4.75 6.96 -13.19
C SER A 304 -4.71 7.95 -14.36
N SER A 305 -5.47 7.71 -15.41
CA SER A 305 -5.60 8.64 -16.54
C SER A 305 -6.24 9.98 -16.11
N SER A 306 -7.22 9.94 -15.21
CA SER A 306 -7.86 11.15 -14.69
C SER A 306 -6.89 12.02 -13.88
N GLN A 307 -5.92 11.40 -13.20
CA GLN A 307 -4.91 12.12 -12.41
C GLN A 307 -3.97 12.95 -13.31
N ILE A 308 -3.66 12.48 -14.51
CA ILE A 308 -2.87 13.25 -15.49
C ILE A 308 -3.61 14.53 -15.91
N ILE A 309 -4.90 14.41 -16.23
CA ILE A 309 -5.74 15.56 -16.59
C ILE A 309 -5.82 16.55 -15.42
N PHE A 310 -6.00 16.04 -14.22
CA PHE A 310 -6.06 16.86 -13.01
C PHE A 310 -4.77 17.65 -12.77
N MET A 311 -3.61 17.03 -12.94
CA MET A 311 -2.31 17.70 -12.81
C MET A 311 -2.11 18.77 -13.89
N ASN A 312 -2.56 18.51 -15.12
CA ASN A 312 -2.54 19.51 -16.20
C ASN A 312 -3.41 20.73 -15.88
N LEU A 313 -4.58 20.54 -15.26
CA LEU A 313 -5.44 21.64 -14.83
C LEU A 313 -4.79 22.47 -13.71
N ILE A 314 -4.10 21.82 -12.76
CA ILE A 314 -3.37 22.52 -11.69
C ILE A 314 -2.20 23.32 -12.23
N SER A 315 -1.51 22.84 -13.27
CA SER A 315 -0.34 23.54 -13.84
C SER A 315 -0.66 24.92 -14.41
N ASN A 316 -1.92 25.21 -14.75
CA ASN A 316 -2.35 26.56 -15.21
C ASN A 316 -2.20 27.65 -14.13
N PHE A 317 -2.12 27.29 -12.85
CA PHE A 317 -2.00 28.23 -11.73
C PHE A 317 -0.55 28.56 -11.33
N GLY A 318 0.42 28.06 -12.09
CA GLY A 318 1.84 28.35 -11.89
C GLY A 318 2.55 27.37 -10.96
N GLN A 319 3.90 27.50 -10.97
CA GLN A 319 4.80 26.54 -10.33
C GLN A 319 4.61 26.43 -8.81
N SER A 320 4.34 27.54 -8.13
CA SER A 320 4.16 27.53 -6.66
C SER A 320 2.95 26.69 -6.23
N VAL A 321 1.86 26.72 -7.02
CA VAL A 321 0.66 25.90 -6.75
C VAL A 321 0.95 24.42 -7.01
N VAL A 322 1.63 24.10 -8.12
CA VAL A 322 2.04 22.72 -8.43
C VAL A 322 2.94 22.15 -7.34
N THR A 323 3.93 22.95 -6.89
CA THR A 323 4.86 22.55 -5.83
C THR A 323 4.12 22.33 -4.50
N ALA A 324 3.24 23.26 -4.12
CA ALA A 324 2.44 23.13 -2.90
C ALA A 324 1.53 21.89 -2.95
N PHE A 325 0.90 21.61 -4.09
CA PHE A 325 0.10 20.41 -4.28
C PHE A 325 0.94 19.13 -4.16
N GLY A 326 2.14 19.12 -4.76
CA GLY A 326 3.07 17.99 -4.66
C GLY A 326 3.53 17.72 -3.22
N ILE A 327 3.88 18.76 -2.46
CA ILE A 327 4.24 18.64 -1.03
C ILE A 327 3.04 18.13 -0.24
N GLY A 328 1.87 18.72 -0.43
CA GLY A 328 0.63 18.28 0.22
C GLY A 328 0.32 16.81 -0.03
N GLY A 329 0.51 16.34 -1.26
CA GLY A 329 0.33 14.92 -1.63
C GLY A 329 1.32 13.97 -0.93
N LYS A 330 2.61 14.35 -0.82
CA LYS A 330 3.61 13.55 -0.08
C LYS A 330 3.27 13.46 1.41
N VAL A 331 2.89 14.57 2.02
CA VAL A 331 2.50 14.60 3.43
C VAL A 331 1.23 13.77 3.64
N ALA A 332 0.22 13.94 2.78
CA ALA A 332 -1.00 13.12 2.82
C ALA A 332 -0.68 11.62 2.69
N GLY A 333 0.27 11.24 1.83
CA GLY A 333 0.71 9.85 1.69
C GLY A 333 1.21 9.25 3.00
N LEU A 334 2.08 9.94 3.72
CA LEU A 334 2.59 9.51 5.04
C LEU A 334 1.48 9.42 6.09
N VAL A 335 0.64 10.44 6.10
CA VAL A 335 -0.47 10.57 7.05
C VAL A 335 -1.55 9.49 6.81
N ASN A 336 -1.68 8.98 5.59
CA ASN A 336 -2.64 7.94 5.24
C ASN A 336 -2.19 6.51 5.58
N LEU A 337 -0.95 6.28 6.03
CA LEU A 337 -0.44 4.94 6.35
C LEU A 337 -1.32 4.16 7.37
N PRO A 338 -1.79 4.76 8.47
CA PRO A 338 -2.71 4.09 9.39
C PRO A 338 -4.05 3.70 8.74
N LEU A 339 -4.55 4.54 7.81
CA LEU A 339 -5.79 4.27 7.08
C LEU A 339 -5.64 3.07 6.13
N LEU A 340 -4.48 2.92 5.47
CA LEU A 340 -4.20 1.75 4.63
C LEU A 340 -4.15 0.46 5.46
N GLY A 341 -3.56 0.49 6.65
CA GLY A 341 -3.58 -0.64 7.57
C GLY A 341 -5.01 -1.01 8.02
N LEU A 342 -5.82 0.00 8.31
CA LEU A 342 -7.23 -0.17 8.69
C LEU A 342 -8.07 -0.72 7.54
N GLN A 343 -7.86 -0.24 6.31
CA GLN A 343 -8.52 -0.75 5.10
C GLN A 343 -8.26 -2.24 4.91
N GLN A 344 -7.00 -2.66 4.98
CA GLN A 344 -6.62 -4.07 4.83
C GLN A 344 -7.21 -4.96 5.93
N ALA A 345 -7.20 -4.48 7.17
CA ALA A 345 -7.84 -5.17 8.30
C ALA A 345 -9.36 -5.30 8.11
N THR A 346 -10.01 -4.24 7.64
CA THR A 346 -11.45 -4.23 7.37
C THR A 346 -11.82 -5.24 6.30
N SER A 347 -11.12 -5.24 5.17
CA SER A 347 -11.35 -6.16 4.06
C SER A 347 -11.21 -7.62 4.51
N ALA A 348 -10.16 -7.96 5.23
CA ALA A 348 -9.95 -9.31 5.76
C ALA A 348 -11.05 -9.73 6.76
N LEU A 349 -11.41 -8.85 7.71
CA LEU A 349 -12.44 -9.15 8.71
C LEU A 349 -13.84 -9.29 8.12
N VAL A 350 -14.19 -8.46 7.13
CA VAL A 350 -15.46 -8.57 6.42
C VAL A 350 -15.55 -9.93 5.71
N GLY A 351 -14.50 -10.32 4.99
CA GLY A 351 -14.43 -11.62 4.31
C GLY A 351 -14.56 -12.79 5.30
N GLN A 352 -13.84 -12.74 6.43
CA GLN A 352 -13.90 -13.77 7.48
C GLN A 352 -15.30 -13.87 8.12
N ASN A 353 -15.93 -12.75 8.46
CA ASN A 353 -17.27 -12.76 9.04
C ASN A 353 -18.32 -13.28 8.06
N LEU A 354 -18.20 -12.96 6.75
CA LEU A 354 -19.06 -13.55 5.72
C LEU A 354 -18.84 -15.04 5.57
N GLY A 355 -17.58 -15.50 5.60
CA GLY A 355 -17.25 -16.93 5.60
C GLY A 355 -17.81 -17.67 6.80
N ALA A 356 -17.81 -17.04 7.97
CA ALA A 356 -18.43 -17.56 9.19
C ALA A 356 -19.96 -17.45 9.22
N LYS A 357 -20.60 -17.05 8.11
CA LYS A 357 -22.06 -16.83 7.99
C LYS A 357 -22.60 -15.77 8.99
N LYS A 358 -21.81 -14.74 9.29
CA LYS A 358 -22.15 -13.63 10.21
C LYS A 358 -22.24 -12.28 9.45
N PRO A 359 -23.19 -12.11 8.48
CA PRO A 359 -23.24 -10.92 7.62
C PRO A 359 -23.51 -9.62 8.39
N GLU A 360 -24.28 -9.67 9.47
CA GLU A 360 -24.53 -8.49 10.31
C GLU A 360 -23.26 -8.02 11.03
N ARG A 361 -22.42 -8.97 11.45
CA ARG A 361 -21.14 -8.65 12.05
C ARG A 361 -20.18 -8.05 11.02
N SER A 362 -20.21 -8.53 9.77
CA SER A 362 -19.47 -7.92 8.65
C SER A 362 -19.89 -6.47 8.43
N GLU A 363 -21.19 -6.17 8.43
CA GLU A 363 -21.68 -4.80 8.30
C GLU A 363 -21.26 -3.91 9.46
N LYS A 364 -21.40 -4.38 10.69
CA LYS A 364 -20.90 -3.67 11.87
C LYS A 364 -19.40 -3.42 11.77
N THR A 365 -18.61 -4.37 11.27
CA THR A 365 -17.18 -4.19 11.04
C THR A 365 -16.91 -3.03 10.09
N GLY A 366 -17.65 -2.93 8.99
CA GLY A 366 -17.57 -1.81 8.06
C GLY A 366 -17.86 -0.46 8.73
N TRP A 367 -18.94 -0.35 9.49
CA TRP A 367 -19.30 0.91 10.16
C TRP A 367 -18.32 1.30 11.27
N TYR A 368 -17.82 0.34 12.06
CA TYR A 368 -16.76 0.61 13.04
C TYR A 368 -15.46 1.09 12.37
N SER A 369 -15.09 0.52 11.23
CA SER A 369 -13.90 0.97 10.50
C SER A 369 -14.10 2.37 9.91
N VAL A 370 -15.29 2.72 9.41
CA VAL A 370 -15.62 4.09 8.98
C VAL A 370 -15.46 5.07 10.14
N LEU A 371 -15.99 4.75 11.32
CA LEU A 371 -15.85 5.60 12.49
C LEU A 371 -14.37 5.82 12.86
N ILE A 372 -13.59 4.74 12.95
CA ILE A 372 -12.15 4.83 13.26
C ILE A 372 -11.42 5.65 12.18
N GLY A 373 -11.71 5.40 10.90
CA GLY A 373 -11.10 6.11 9.78
C GLY A 373 -11.39 7.61 9.80
N VAL A 374 -12.64 7.99 10.07
CA VAL A 374 -13.05 9.41 10.21
C VAL A 374 -12.38 10.06 11.43
N CYS A 375 -12.31 9.37 12.56
CA CYS A 375 -11.59 9.89 13.74
C CYS A 375 -10.11 10.12 13.46
N LEU A 376 -9.43 9.17 12.79
CA LEU A 376 -8.05 9.36 12.35
C LEU A 376 -7.94 10.53 11.38
N GLY A 377 -8.82 10.62 10.38
CA GLY A 377 -8.88 11.73 9.44
C GLY A 377 -9.09 13.08 10.13
N PHE A 378 -9.95 13.12 11.15
CA PHE A 378 -10.17 14.35 11.94
C PHE A 378 -8.89 14.82 12.65
N VAL A 379 -8.14 13.91 13.27
CA VAL A 379 -6.82 14.24 13.86
C VAL A 379 -5.89 14.85 12.79
N MET A 380 -5.90 14.31 11.57
CA MET A 380 -5.11 14.83 10.45
C MET A 380 -5.55 16.24 10.02
N VAL A 381 -6.87 16.52 10.03
CA VAL A 381 -7.40 17.88 9.77
C VAL A 381 -6.88 18.87 10.81
N VAL A 382 -6.94 18.49 12.10
CA VAL A 382 -6.45 19.33 13.20
C VAL A 382 -4.96 19.62 13.05
N VAL A 383 -4.14 18.58 12.82
CA VAL A 383 -2.70 18.75 12.59
C VAL A 383 -2.43 19.61 11.37
N GLY A 384 -3.12 19.35 10.25
CA GLY A 384 -2.99 20.13 9.03
C GLY A 384 -3.35 21.60 9.21
N TYR A 385 -4.39 21.89 9.98
CA TYR A 385 -4.81 23.27 10.24
C TYR A 385 -3.79 24.08 11.04
N PHE A 386 -3.26 23.49 12.12
CA PHE A 386 -2.33 24.21 13.01
C PHE A 386 -0.90 24.22 12.50
N PHE A 387 -0.45 23.19 11.81
CA PHE A 387 0.95 22.99 11.45
C PHE A 387 1.26 23.12 9.96
N ALA A 388 0.29 23.51 9.11
CA ALA A 388 0.52 23.65 7.68
C ALA A 388 1.75 24.52 7.33
N PRO A 389 1.92 25.74 7.87
CA PRO A 389 3.08 26.57 7.52
C PRO A 389 4.42 25.90 7.86
N GLN A 390 4.51 25.24 9.04
CA GLN A 390 5.71 24.56 9.50
C GLN A 390 6.01 23.33 8.62
N ILE A 391 4.98 22.56 8.28
CA ILE A 391 5.09 21.40 7.39
C ILE A 391 5.64 21.86 6.03
N PHE A 392 5.05 22.88 5.41
CA PHE A 392 5.51 23.36 4.11
C PHE A 392 6.91 23.94 4.17
N TRP A 393 7.26 24.68 5.23
CA TRP A 393 8.59 25.25 5.43
C TRP A 393 9.70 24.20 5.52
N VAL A 394 9.42 23.01 6.06
CA VAL A 394 10.38 21.89 6.12
C VAL A 394 10.75 21.41 4.72
N PHE A 395 9.78 21.38 3.77
CA PHE A 395 9.98 20.89 2.42
C PHE A 395 10.43 21.97 1.43
N ASN A 396 9.97 23.23 1.62
CA ASN A 396 10.28 24.33 0.74
C ASN A 396 10.23 25.65 1.49
N LYS A 397 11.28 26.46 1.36
CA LYS A 397 11.43 27.76 2.04
C LYS A 397 10.84 28.94 1.24
N ASP A 398 10.31 28.71 0.04
CA ASP A 398 9.69 29.75 -0.78
C ASP A 398 8.40 30.26 -0.11
N PRO A 399 8.32 31.57 0.23
CA PRO A 399 7.14 32.15 0.86
C PRO A 399 5.84 31.96 0.04
N ALA A 400 5.94 31.96 -1.31
CA ALA A 400 4.80 31.76 -2.20
C ALA A 400 4.23 30.34 -2.06
N VAL A 401 5.10 29.32 -1.99
CA VAL A 401 4.69 27.92 -1.78
C VAL A 401 4.06 27.74 -0.40
N ILE A 402 4.65 28.35 0.64
CA ILE A 402 4.12 28.28 2.03
C ILE A 402 2.75 28.96 2.10
N ALA A 403 2.56 30.12 1.46
CA ALA A 403 1.30 30.83 1.45
C ALA A 403 0.17 30.01 0.78
N VAL A 404 0.46 29.41 -0.39
CA VAL A 404 -0.47 28.51 -1.06
C VAL A 404 -0.76 27.29 -0.18
N GLY A 405 0.27 26.66 0.39
CA GLY A 405 0.13 25.53 1.28
C GLY A 405 -0.78 25.83 2.47
N LYS A 406 -0.56 26.96 3.14
CA LYS A 406 -1.40 27.42 4.26
C LYS A 406 -2.87 27.56 3.85
N SER A 407 -3.16 28.07 2.67
CA SER A 407 -4.53 28.34 2.21
C SER A 407 -5.32 27.08 1.85
N VAL A 408 -4.64 26.02 1.38
CA VAL A 408 -5.33 24.84 0.81
C VAL A 408 -5.12 23.54 1.56
N PHE A 409 -4.08 23.44 2.42
CA PHE A 409 -3.75 22.18 3.06
C PHE A 409 -4.83 21.69 4.02
N ALA A 410 -5.43 22.59 4.80
CA ALA A 410 -6.55 22.23 5.69
C ALA A 410 -7.76 21.71 4.90
N LEU A 411 -8.09 22.36 3.76
CA LEU A 411 -9.15 21.87 2.86
C LEU A 411 -8.82 20.50 2.28
N SER A 412 -7.57 20.29 1.87
CA SER A 412 -7.08 18.99 1.42
C SER A 412 -7.24 17.89 2.48
N MET A 413 -6.94 18.21 3.75
CA MET A 413 -7.10 17.27 4.87
C MET A 413 -8.57 16.96 5.17
N ILE A 414 -9.49 17.93 5.02
CA ILE A 414 -10.93 17.68 5.11
C ILE A 414 -11.37 16.69 4.02
N GLY A 415 -10.92 16.90 2.78
CA GLY A 415 -11.15 15.93 1.69
C GLY A 415 -10.62 14.54 2.03
N ASN A 416 -9.41 14.42 2.58
CA ASN A 416 -8.83 13.15 3.02
C ASN A 416 -9.62 12.48 4.15
N MET A 417 -10.17 13.23 5.10
CA MET A 417 -11.03 12.67 6.16
C MET A 417 -12.29 12.02 5.57
N ILE A 418 -12.91 12.64 4.57
CA ILE A 418 -14.08 12.08 3.89
C ILE A 418 -13.68 10.87 3.04
N ASN A 419 -12.54 10.94 2.35
CA ASN A 419 -11.97 9.81 1.61
C ASN A 419 -11.63 8.63 2.53
N ALA A 420 -11.25 8.87 3.78
CA ALA A 420 -11.05 7.79 4.75
C ALA A 420 -12.33 6.96 4.95
N ALA A 421 -13.49 7.61 5.07
CA ALA A 421 -14.76 6.89 5.12
C ALA A 421 -15.03 6.09 3.84
N GLN A 422 -14.76 6.68 2.68
CA GLN A 422 -14.91 6.00 1.39
C GLN A 422 -14.00 4.77 1.28
N TRP A 423 -12.74 4.85 1.71
CA TRP A 423 -11.80 3.71 1.69
C TRP A 423 -12.26 2.57 2.60
N MET A 424 -12.83 2.89 3.77
CA MET A 424 -13.38 1.86 4.66
C MET A 424 -14.61 1.18 4.07
N LEU A 425 -15.50 1.94 3.41
CA LEU A 425 -16.64 1.38 2.68
C LEU A 425 -16.19 0.53 1.49
N TRP A 426 -15.14 0.96 0.77
CA TRP A 426 -14.52 0.17 -0.28
C TRP A 426 -13.97 -1.15 0.23
N ALA A 427 -13.32 -1.17 1.40
CA ALA A 427 -12.82 -2.39 2.04
C ALA A 427 -13.92 -3.42 2.32
N VAL A 428 -15.16 -2.98 2.58
CA VAL A 428 -16.31 -3.89 2.72
C VAL A 428 -16.60 -4.60 1.40
N PHE A 429 -16.56 -3.87 0.28
CA PHE A 429 -16.79 -4.45 -1.04
C PHE A 429 -15.67 -5.40 -1.45
N GLU A 430 -14.43 -5.03 -1.19
CA GLU A 430 -13.26 -5.84 -1.44
C GLU A 430 -13.29 -7.14 -0.65
N GLY A 431 -13.59 -7.10 0.65
CA GLY A 431 -13.69 -8.28 1.51
C GLY A 431 -14.88 -9.19 1.16
N SER A 432 -15.96 -8.62 0.62
CA SER A 432 -17.15 -9.37 0.21
C SER A 432 -17.07 -9.95 -1.21
N GLY A 433 -16.16 -9.45 -2.06
CA GLY A 433 -16.09 -9.78 -3.49
C GLY A 433 -17.11 -9.03 -4.37
N TYR A 434 -17.86 -8.10 -3.80
CA TYR A 434 -18.83 -7.27 -4.52
C TYR A 434 -18.15 -6.00 -5.06
N THR A 435 -17.18 -6.14 -5.95
CA THR A 435 -16.30 -5.04 -6.37
C THR A 435 -16.78 -4.31 -7.62
N MET A 436 -17.50 -4.98 -8.51
CA MET A 436 -17.86 -4.47 -9.84
C MET A 436 -18.62 -3.13 -9.78
N TRP A 437 -19.77 -3.11 -9.14
CA TRP A 437 -20.61 -1.91 -9.11
C TRP A 437 -19.98 -0.74 -8.34
N PRO A 438 -19.40 -0.95 -7.16
CA PRO A 438 -18.67 0.13 -6.46
C PRO A 438 -17.52 0.71 -7.28
N SER A 439 -16.78 -0.11 -8.05
CA SER A 439 -15.73 0.36 -8.94
C SER A 439 -16.27 1.26 -10.06
N ILE A 440 -17.33 0.82 -10.74
CA ILE A 440 -17.95 1.59 -11.83
C ILE A 440 -18.49 2.92 -11.30
N PHE A 441 -19.28 2.90 -10.22
CA PHE A 441 -19.84 4.13 -9.64
C PHE A 441 -18.74 5.04 -9.10
N GLY A 442 -17.66 4.49 -8.53
CA GLY A 442 -16.52 5.27 -8.10
C GLY A 442 -15.87 6.04 -9.25
N GLN A 443 -15.70 5.41 -10.41
CA GLN A 443 -15.16 6.09 -11.59
C GLN A 443 -16.14 7.11 -12.19
N VAL A 444 -17.42 6.79 -12.28
CA VAL A 444 -18.43 7.74 -12.73
C VAL A 444 -18.42 8.98 -11.84
N ASN A 445 -18.38 8.81 -10.52
CA ASN A 445 -18.29 9.92 -9.57
C ASN A 445 -17.00 10.74 -9.76
N ASN A 446 -15.85 10.08 -9.95
CA ASN A 446 -14.57 10.76 -10.16
C ASN A 446 -14.60 11.61 -11.45
N TRP A 447 -15.08 11.05 -12.55
CA TRP A 447 -15.13 11.78 -13.82
C TRP A 447 -16.17 12.89 -13.82
N LEU A 448 -17.36 12.63 -13.29
CA LEU A 448 -18.48 13.59 -13.32
C LEU A 448 -18.31 14.69 -12.25
N PHE A 449 -18.01 14.33 -11.01
CA PHE A 449 -17.99 15.27 -9.89
C PHE A 449 -16.60 15.79 -9.51
N ASN A 450 -15.54 15.24 -10.07
CA ASN A 450 -14.20 15.78 -9.87
C ASN A 450 -13.64 16.36 -11.17
N ILE A 451 -13.34 15.54 -12.15
CA ILE A 451 -12.63 16.00 -13.37
C ILE A 451 -13.45 17.01 -14.16
N LEU A 452 -14.72 16.70 -14.45
CA LEU A 452 -15.58 17.60 -15.24
C LEU A 452 -15.82 18.93 -14.51
N LEU A 453 -16.12 18.90 -13.20
CA LEU A 453 -16.37 20.13 -12.46
C LEU A 453 -15.09 20.97 -12.29
N VAL A 454 -13.93 20.34 -12.08
CA VAL A 454 -12.65 21.07 -12.05
C VAL A 454 -12.35 21.68 -13.42
N TYR A 455 -12.57 20.95 -14.51
CA TYR A 455 -12.41 21.47 -15.85
C TYR A 455 -13.32 22.71 -16.11
N LEU A 456 -14.60 22.60 -15.75
CA LEU A 456 -15.54 23.72 -15.87
C LEU A 456 -15.13 24.91 -15.01
N ALA A 457 -14.76 24.68 -13.76
CA ALA A 457 -14.33 25.74 -12.85
C ALA A 457 -13.09 26.48 -13.39
N VAL A 458 -12.08 25.75 -13.86
CA VAL A 458 -10.77 26.32 -14.28
C VAL A 458 -10.83 26.89 -15.69
N LYS A 459 -11.47 26.20 -16.65
CA LYS A 459 -11.41 26.55 -18.09
C LYS A 459 -12.62 27.35 -18.59
N VAL A 460 -13.78 27.20 -17.94
CA VAL A 460 -15.01 27.88 -18.40
C VAL A 460 -15.34 29.06 -17.49
N PHE A 461 -15.24 28.88 -16.17
CA PHE A 461 -15.61 29.92 -15.20
C PHE A 461 -14.40 30.70 -14.65
N ASP A 462 -13.18 30.40 -15.10
CA ASP A 462 -11.92 31.07 -14.73
C ASP A 462 -11.75 31.22 -13.20
N GLN A 463 -12.10 30.19 -12.46
CA GLN A 463 -12.04 30.19 -11.01
C GLN A 463 -10.61 29.89 -10.51
N GLY A 464 -10.24 30.47 -9.36
CA GLY A 464 -8.93 30.26 -8.76
C GLY A 464 -8.71 28.83 -8.26
N TYR A 465 -7.45 28.46 -8.00
CA TYR A 465 -7.02 27.10 -7.60
C TYR A 465 -7.71 26.55 -6.34
N VAL A 466 -8.24 27.39 -5.46
CA VAL A 466 -8.94 26.96 -4.23
C VAL A 466 -10.20 26.16 -4.55
N TRP A 467 -10.87 26.47 -5.67
CA TRP A 467 -12.07 25.74 -6.11
C TRP A 467 -11.80 24.26 -6.42
N ILE A 468 -10.58 23.92 -6.81
CA ILE A 468 -10.17 22.53 -7.03
C ILE A 468 -10.35 21.71 -5.74
N PHE A 469 -10.02 22.28 -4.59
CA PHE A 469 -10.15 21.61 -3.29
C PHE A 469 -11.61 21.53 -2.84
N TYR A 470 -12.43 22.56 -3.06
CA TYR A 470 -13.87 22.49 -2.78
C TYR A 470 -14.57 21.42 -3.63
N ILE A 471 -14.25 21.36 -4.92
CA ILE A 471 -14.75 20.32 -5.83
C ILE A 471 -14.28 18.94 -5.39
N GLY A 472 -13.03 18.80 -4.98
CA GLY A 472 -12.49 17.56 -4.43
C GLY A 472 -13.24 17.08 -3.19
N ILE A 473 -13.57 17.98 -2.26
CA ILE A 473 -14.40 17.69 -1.07
C ILE A 473 -15.82 17.26 -1.51
N PHE A 474 -16.42 17.98 -2.44
CA PHE A 474 -17.75 17.66 -2.96
C PHE A 474 -17.77 16.27 -3.62
N SER A 475 -16.78 15.95 -4.46
CA SER A 475 -16.63 14.65 -5.10
C SER A 475 -16.45 13.52 -4.06
N ALA A 476 -15.65 13.75 -3.01
CA ALA A 476 -15.47 12.80 -1.91
C ALA A 476 -16.80 12.54 -1.17
N ILE A 477 -17.60 13.58 -0.93
CA ILE A 477 -18.93 13.46 -0.32
C ILE A 477 -19.86 12.62 -1.22
N MET A 478 -19.93 12.91 -2.51
CA MET A 478 -20.77 12.16 -3.46
C MET A 478 -20.38 10.70 -3.53
N SER A 479 -19.08 10.41 -3.59
CA SER A 479 -18.56 9.04 -3.58
C SER A 479 -18.87 8.32 -2.26
N THR A 480 -18.77 8.99 -1.13
CA THR A 480 -19.11 8.43 0.18
C THR A 480 -20.61 8.13 0.29
N ILE A 481 -21.46 9.03 -0.18
CA ILE A 481 -22.93 8.82 -0.23
C ILE A 481 -23.26 7.60 -1.10
N THR A 482 -22.69 7.52 -2.30
CA THR A 482 -22.90 6.39 -3.22
C THR A 482 -22.48 5.06 -2.58
N ASN A 483 -21.30 5.00 -1.98
CA ASN A 483 -20.81 3.78 -1.33
C ASN A 483 -21.63 3.43 -0.07
N THR A 484 -22.07 4.43 0.70
CA THR A 484 -23.00 4.25 1.84
C THR A 484 -24.32 3.64 1.39
N PHE A 485 -24.89 4.14 0.30
CA PHE A 485 -26.12 3.59 -0.28
C PHE A 485 -25.93 2.14 -0.70
N LEU A 486 -24.83 1.81 -1.38
CA LEU A 486 -24.53 0.43 -1.81
C LEU A 486 -24.32 -0.51 -0.62
N VAL A 487 -23.65 -0.07 0.45
CA VAL A 487 -23.48 -0.87 1.67
C VAL A 487 -24.81 -1.12 2.35
N ARG A 488 -25.67 -0.08 2.49
CA ARG A 488 -27.00 -0.21 3.10
C ARG A 488 -27.95 -1.09 2.29
N LYS A 489 -27.86 -1.06 0.95
CA LYS A 489 -28.63 -1.96 0.06
C LYS A 489 -28.37 -3.43 0.35
N GLY A 490 -27.19 -3.77 0.89
CA GLY A 490 -26.88 -5.10 1.41
C GLY A 490 -26.66 -6.19 0.35
N SER A 491 -26.65 -5.87 -0.94
CA SER A 491 -26.42 -6.84 -2.02
C SER A 491 -25.07 -7.58 -1.89
N TRP A 492 -24.06 -6.92 -1.35
CA TRP A 492 -22.74 -7.46 -1.09
C TRP A 492 -22.73 -8.62 -0.06
N LYS A 493 -23.71 -8.67 0.85
CA LYS A 493 -23.84 -9.76 1.84
C LYS A 493 -24.15 -11.11 1.20
N ARG A 494 -24.72 -11.10 -0.02
CA ARG A 494 -25.13 -12.29 -0.78
C ARG A 494 -24.20 -12.58 -1.95
N ALA A 495 -23.10 -11.84 -2.11
CA ALA A 495 -22.16 -12.10 -3.20
C ALA A 495 -21.61 -13.53 -3.11
N ARG A 496 -21.78 -14.31 -4.19
CA ARG A 496 -21.23 -15.66 -4.30
C ARG A 496 -19.78 -15.57 -4.81
N VAL A 497 -18.90 -16.33 -4.18
CA VAL A 497 -17.46 -16.40 -4.51
C VAL A 497 -17.06 -17.84 -4.69
#